data_1ac889257d4ec80f577d2722aa31c538
#
_entry.id   1ac889257d4ec80f577d2722aa31c538
#
_cell.length_a   1.000
_cell.length_b   1.000
_cell.length_c   1.000
_cell.angle_alpha   90.00
_cell.angle_beta   90.00
_cell.angle_gamma   90.00
#
_symmetry.space_group_name_H-M   'P 1'
#
loop_
_entity.id
_entity.type
_entity.pdbx_description
1 polymer ?
#
loop_
_entity_poly.entity_id
_entity_poly.type
_entity_poly.pdbx_seq_one_letter_code
_entity_poly.pdbx_strand_id
1 'polypeptide(L)'
;MKALVVYESMYGNTERIAQAVAEGLATRMRAEVAEVGSAPAHVGDEVTLLVVGGPTHAFSMSRASTRESAAQQAAGPLVSRGRGVREWLATLSTSSAGLCSAAFDTRVAKPRLPGSAGRAVAKRLRRLGVRLAVPPCSFYVTGTQGPLVPGELERARQWGESLAASFPVPAS
;
A
#
# COMPACT_ATOMS: atom_id res chain seq x y z
N MET A 1 2.00 -17.17 10.32
CA MET A 1 1.96 -15.69 10.12
C MET A 1 1.44 -15.40 8.73
N LYS A 2 0.55 -14.43 8.64
CA LYS A 2 -0.05 -14.00 7.38
C LYS A 2 0.10 -12.49 7.22
N ALA A 3 0.51 -12.05 6.04
CA ALA A 3 0.48 -10.66 5.63
C ALA A 3 -0.68 -10.43 4.66
N LEU A 4 -1.35 -9.30 4.80
CA LEU A 4 -2.33 -8.80 3.85
C LEU A 4 -1.81 -7.49 3.26
N VAL A 5 -1.66 -7.43 1.95
CA VAL A 5 -1.25 -6.23 1.22
C VAL A 5 -2.48 -5.67 0.52
N VAL A 6 -2.91 -4.48 0.93
CA VAL A 6 -4.06 -3.77 0.35
C VAL A 6 -3.55 -2.60 -0.46
N TYR A 7 -3.98 -2.49 -1.70
CA TYR A 7 -3.55 -1.40 -2.58
C TYR A 7 -4.72 -0.73 -3.28
N GLU A 8 -4.49 0.54 -3.60
CA GLU A 8 -5.25 1.32 -4.57
C GLU A 8 -4.31 1.67 -5.73
N SER A 9 -4.76 1.51 -6.95
CA SER A 9 -3.96 1.81 -8.14
C SER A 9 -4.81 2.41 -9.24
N MET A 10 -4.34 3.47 -9.87
CA MET A 10 -5.03 4.08 -11.02
C MET A 10 -4.57 3.41 -12.32
N TYR A 11 -3.28 3.44 -12.59
CA TYR A 11 -2.69 3.04 -13.88
C TYR A 11 -1.91 1.73 -13.82
N GLY A 12 -1.93 1.03 -12.68
CA GLY A 12 -1.24 -0.24 -12.48
C GLY A 12 0.13 -0.16 -11.83
N ASN A 13 0.70 1.02 -11.62
CA ASN A 13 2.04 1.14 -11.02
C ASN A 13 2.04 0.73 -9.54
N THR A 14 1.10 1.24 -8.75
CA THR A 14 0.96 0.87 -7.33
C THR A 14 0.62 -0.62 -7.17
N GLU A 15 -0.21 -1.17 -8.06
CA GLU A 15 -0.52 -2.61 -8.09
C GLU A 15 0.75 -3.45 -8.28
N ARG A 16 1.61 -3.08 -9.23
CA ARG A 16 2.88 -3.78 -9.47
C ARG A 16 3.81 -3.73 -8.26
N ILE A 17 3.88 -2.57 -7.60
CA ILE A 17 4.64 -2.43 -6.34
C ILE A 17 4.04 -3.34 -5.26
N ALA A 18 2.74 -3.36 -5.09
CA ALA A 18 2.07 -4.22 -4.10
C ALA A 18 2.39 -5.71 -4.32
N GLN A 19 2.36 -6.15 -5.57
CA GLN A 19 2.71 -7.52 -5.94
C GLN A 19 4.17 -7.84 -5.62
N ALA A 20 5.10 -6.94 -5.94
CA ALA A 20 6.51 -7.11 -5.63
C ALA A 20 6.78 -7.16 -4.12
N VAL A 21 6.11 -6.31 -3.35
CA VAL A 21 6.18 -6.33 -1.87
C VAL A 21 5.69 -7.69 -1.34
N ALA A 22 4.57 -8.19 -1.87
CA ALA A 22 4.03 -9.48 -1.46
C ALA A 22 4.98 -10.64 -1.80
N GLU A 23 5.65 -10.60 -2.94
CA GLU A 23 6.70 -11.59 -3.30
C GLU A 23 7.83 -11.59 -2.26
N GLY A 24 8.28 -10.41 -1.83
CA GLY A 24 9.29 -10.28 -0.77
C GLY A 24 8.80 -10.84 0.57
N LEU A 25 7.56 -10.53 0.95
CA LEU A 25 6.95 -11.05 2.17
C LEU A 25 6.81 -12.59 2.15
N ALA A 26 6.51 -13.14 0.97
CA ALA A 26 6.30 -14.57 0.79
C ALA A 26 7.56 -15.42 1.07
N THR A 27 8.72 -14.80 1.19
CA THR A 27 9.95 -15.50 1.58
C THR A 27 9.90 -16.06 3.01
N ARG A 28 9.05 -15.52 3.89
CA ARG A 28 8.97 -15.91 5.30
C ARG A 28 7.57 -16.04 5.87
N MET A 29 6.54 -15.57 5.15
CA MET A 29 5.17 -15.65 5.64
C MET A 29 4.20 -15.78 4.46
N ARG A 30 3.00 -16.28 4.73
CA ARG A 30 1.94 -16.27 3.71
C ARG A 30 1.56 -14.81 3.42
N ALA A 31 1.59 -14.41 2.15
CA ALA A 31 1.21 -13.09 1.72
C ALA A 31 0.03 -13.15 0.75
N GLU A 32 -0.98 -12.33 1.01
CA GLU A 32 -2.14 -12.14 0.14
C GLU A 32 -2.20 -10.69 -0.31
N VAL A 33 -2.62 -10.47 -1.55
CA VAL A 33 -2.76 -9.13 -2.13
C VAL A 33 -4.23 -8.91 -2.46
N ALA A 34 -4.74 -7.75 -2.08
CA ALA A 34 -6.13 -7.36 -2.37
C ALA A 34 -6.19 -5.92 -2.88
N GLU A 35 -6.93 -5.72 -3.96
CA GLU A 35 -7.32 -4.39 -4.39
C GLU A 35 -8.30 -3.80 -3.35
N VAL A 36 -8.20 -2.51 -3.09
CA VAL A 36 -8.92 -1.85 -1.98
C VAL A 36 -10.43 -2.03 -2.03
N GLY A 37 -11.02 -2.08 -3.22
CA GLY A 37 -12.46 -2.31 -3.41
C GLY A 37 -12.93 -3.70 -2.99
N SER A 38 -12.03 -4.67 -3.00
CA SER A 38 -12.28 -6.07 -2.61
C SER A 38 -11.70 -6.42 -1.25
N ALA A 39 -10.99 -5.49 -0.60
CA ALA A 39 -10.36 -5.72 0.69
C ALA A 39 -11.41 -5.80 1.81
N PRO A 40 -11.21 -6.72 2.79
CA PRO A 40 -12.14 -6.83 3.91
C PRO A 40 -12.11 -5.57 4.78
N ALA A 41 -13.27 -5.13 5.25
CA ALA A 41 -13.37 -4.01 6.18
C ALA A 41 -12.95 -4.40 7.61
N HIS A 42 -12.93 -5.69 7.92
CA HIS A 42 -12.45 -6.23 9.18
C HIS A 42 -11.24 -7.15 8.95
N VAL A 43 -10.15 -6.85 9.63
CA VAL A 43 -8.91 -7.66 9.60
C VAL A 43 -8.86 -8.51 10.85
N GLY A 44 -8.96 -9.83 10.68
CA GLY A 44 -9.00 -10.79 11.76
C GLY A 44 -7.62 -11.14 12.35
N ASP A 45 -7.64 -11.98 13.38
CA ASP A 45 -6.45 -12.35 14.15
C ASP A 45 -5.42 -13.17 13.36
N GLU A 46 -5.82 -13.75 12.24
CA GLU A 46 -4.93 -14.51 11.36
C GLU A 46 -3.91 -13.60 10.63
N VAL A 47 -4.19 -12.31 10.53
CA VAL A 47 -3.28 -11.34 9.90
C VAL A 47 -2.36 -10.75 10.97
N THR A 48 -1.06 -10.94 10.79
CA THR A 48 -0.02 -10.40 11.67
C THR A 48 0.58 -9.11 11.14
N LEU A 49 0.55 -8.93 9.81
CA LEU A 49 1.05 -7.73 9.14
C LEU A 49 0.06 -7.23 8.10
N LEU A 50 -0.36 -5.99 8.23
CA LEU A 50 -1.17 -5.28 7.25
C LEU A 50 -0.30 -4.25 6.53
N VAL A 51 -0.13 -4.41 5.21
CA VAL A 51 0.58 -3.45 4.37
C VAL A 51 -0.44 -2.72 3.51
N VAL A 52 -0.42 -1.40 3.54
CA VAL A 52 -1.39 -0.56 2.81
C VAL A 52 -0.65 0.43 1.93
N GLY A 53 -1.02 0.48 0.67
CA GLY A 53 -0.41 1.39 -0.28
C GLY A 53 -1.38 1.99 -1.28
N GLY A 54 -1.02 3.17 -1.78
CA GLY A 54 -1.81 3.88 -2.77
C GLY A 54 -0.99 4.94 -3.50
N PRO A 55 -1.53 5.50 -4.58
CA PRO A 55 -0.89 6.59 -5.29
C PRO A 55 -0.99 7.88 -4.49
N THR A 56 0.03 8.73 -4.58
CA THR A 56 -0.02 10.08 -4.02
C THR A 56 -0.81 10.99 -4.96
N HIS A 57 -1.93 11.50 -4.46
CA HIS A 57 -2.78 12.47 -5.13
C HIS A 57 -2.81 13.76 -4.31
N ALA A 58 -2.41 14.88 -4.91
CA ALA A 58 -2.40 16.19 -4.25
C ALA A 58 -1.75 16.09 -2.85
N PHE A 59 -0.57 15.52 -2.77
CA PHE A 59 0.28 15.37 -1.58
C PHE A 59 -0.23 14.39 -0.51
N SER A 60 -1.27 13.61 -0.78
CA SER A 60 -1.89 12.71 0.19
C SER A 60 -2.56 11.50 -0.49
N MET A 61 -3.37 10.77 0.26
CA MET A 61 -4.24 9.73 -0.30
C MET A 61 -5.23 10.33 -1.28
N SER A 62 -5.64 9.52 -2.28
CA SER A 62 -6.65 9.93 -3.25
C SER A 62 -7.97 10.36 -2.58
N ARG A 63 -8.71 11.17 -3.28
CA ARG A 63 -10.09 11.57 -2.96
C ARG A 63 -10.98 11.28 -4.17
N ALA A 64 -12.30 11.24 -3.99
CA ALA A 64 -13.23 11.03 -5.08
C ALA A 64 -12.95 11.97 -6.26
N SER A 65 -12.70 13.27 -5.99
CA SER A 65 -12.38 14.27 -7.01
C SER A 65 -11.08 14.00 -7.75
N THR A 66 -10.02 13.60 -7.05
CA THR A 66 -8.73 13.31 -7.69
C THR A 66 -8.78 12.00 -8.48
N ARG A 67 -9.57 11.02 -8.04
CA ARG A 67 -9.82 9.78 -8.79
C ARG A 67 -10.61 10.05 -10.07
N GLU A 68 -11.58 10.94 -10.01
CA GLU A 68 -12.33 11.37 -11.21
C GLU A 68 -11.40 12.05 -12.22
N SER A 69 -10.53 12.95 -11.77
CA SER A 69 -9.51 13.55 -12.63
C SER A 69 -8.58 12.51 -13.25
N ALA A 70 -8.15 11.51 -12.49
CA ALA A 70 -7.33 10.41 -13.00
C ALA A 70 -8.08 9.60 -14.08
N ALA A 71 -9.37 9.34 -13.88
CA ALA A 71 -10.19 8.62 -14.85
C ALA A 71 -10.33 9.41 -16.17
N GLN A 72 -10.48 10.72 -16.10
CA GLN A 72 -10.55 11.60 -17.28
C GLN A 72 -9.26 11.61 -18.09
N GLN A 73 -8.10 11.47 -17.44
CA GLN A 73 -6.79 11.48 -18.08
C GLN A 73 -6.35 10.09 -18.57
N ALA A 74 -7.04 9.03 -18.17
CA ALA A 74 -6.68 7.67 -18.52
C ALA A 74 -7.04 7.33 -19.96
N ALA A 75 -6.18 6.55 -20.63
CA ALA A 75 -6.45 6.01 -21.97
C ALA A 75 -7.43 4.82 -21.95
N GLY A 76 -7.72 4.27 -20.78
CA GLY A 76 -8.60 3.14 -20.56
C GLY A 76 -9.14 3.12 -19.13
N PRO A 77 -9.81 2.03 -18.72
CA PRO A 77 -10.37 1.95 -17.37
C PRO A 77 -9.25 1.92 -16.31
N LEU A 78 -9.53 2.55 -15.16
CA LEU A 78 -8.63 2.50 -14.00
C LEU A 78 -8.61 1.09 -13.40
N VAL A 79 -7.51 0.71 -12.74
CA VAL A 79 -7.42 -0.52 -11.96
C VAL A 79 -8.39 -0.46 -10.78
N SER A 80 -8.26 0.58 -9.93
CA SER A 80 -9.21 0.83 -8.83
C SER A 80 -10.32 1.75 -9.32
N ARG A 81 -11.55 1.21 -9.37
CA ARG A 81 -12.72 1.91 -9.94
C ARG A 81 -13.72 2.39 -8.90
N GLY A 82 -13.59 1.92 -7.66
CA GLY A 82 -14.49 2.23 -6.57
C GLY A 82 -13.87 3.15 -5.53
N ARG A 83 -14.12 2.82 -4.27
CA ARG A 83 -13.54 3.56 -3.14
C ARG A 83 -12.02 3.44 -3.11
N GLY A 84 -11.35 4.44 -2.55
CA GLY A 84 -9.93 4.44 -2.35
C GLY A 84 -9.51 4.01 -0.94
N VAL A 85 -8.20 4.02 -0.71
CA VAL A 85 -7.59 3.70 0.59
C VAL A 85 -8.13 4.63 1.69
N ARG A 86 -8.34 5.90 1.40
CA ARG A 86 -8.89 6.86 2.37
C ARG A 86 -10.22 6.39 2.96
N GLU A 87 -11.15 5.98 2.12
CA GLU A 87 -12.49 5.54 2.51
C GLU A 87 -12.44 4.16 3.17
N TRP A 88 -11.58 3.26 2.67
CA TRP A 88 -11.39 1.95 3.25
C TRP A 88 -10.85 2.04 4.69
N LEU A 89 -9.84 2.88 4.91
CA LEU A 89 -9.27 3.10 6.25
C LEU A 89 -10.30 3.69 7.22
N ALA A 90 -11.25 4.49 6.72
CA ALA A 90 -12.32 5.04 7.54
C ALA A 90 -13.29 3.98 8.08
N THR A 91 -13.38 2.84 7.39
CA THR A 91 -14.26 1.71 7.79
C THR A 91 -13.49 0.53 8.39
N LEU A 92 -12.16 0.60 8.40
CA LEU A 92 -11.31 -0.50 8.85
C LEU A 92 -11.48 -0.76 10.36
N SER A 93 -11.64 -2.03 10.70
CA SER A 93 -11.60 -2.52 12.07
C SER A 93 -10.68 -3.74 12.16
N THR A 94 -10.17 -4.02 13.34
CA THR A 94 -9.35 -5.20 13.60
C THR A 94 -9.65 -5.77 14.97
N SER A 95 -9.61 -7.10 15.07
CA SER A 95 -9.69 -7.82 16.34
C SER A 95 -8.31 -8.10 16.93
N SER A 96 -7.25 -8.00 16.12
CA SER A 96 -5.90 -8.38 16.53
C SER A 96 -5.21 -7.27 17.31
N ALA A 97 -4.96 -7.48 18.60
CA ALA A 97 -4.17 -6.59 19.44
C ALA A 97 -2.69 -6.55 19.04
N GLY A 98 -2.20 -7.60 18.38
CA GLY A 98 -0.81 -7.74 17.94
C GLY A 98 -0.55 -7.35 16.49
N LEU A 99 -1.55 -6.79 15.79
CA LEU A 99 -1.40 -6.41 14.39
C LEU A 99 -0.33 -5.33 14.23
N CYS A 100 0.63 -5.59 13.35
CA CYS A 100 1.58 -4.60 12.87
C CYS A 100 1.16 -4.13 11.47
N SER A 101 1.62 -2.97 11.08
CA SER A 101 1.34 -2.42 9.77
C SER A 101 2.57 -1.80 9.13
N ALA A 102 2.50 -1.61 7.82
CA ALA A 102 3.43 -0.82 7.05
C ALA A 102 2.67 -0.07 5.96
N ALA A 103 3.17 1.07 5.55
CA ALA A 103 2.55 1.91 4.54
C ALA A 103 3.53 2.21 3.41
N PHE A 104 3.04 2.26 2.19
CA PHE A 104 3.81 2.68 1.03
C PHE A 104 2.97 3.53 0.10
N ASP A 105 3.62 4.23 -0.80
CA ASP A 105 2.97 4.94 -1.89
C ASP A 105 3.77 4.83 -3.18
N THR A 106 3.13 5.26 -4.25
CA THR A 106 3.81 5.62 -5.49
C THR A 106 3.67 7.12 -5.68
N ARG A 107 4.74 7.76 -6.16
CA ARG A 107 4.77 9.20 -6.39
C ARG A 107 5.75 9.56 -7.49
N VAL A 108 5.53 10.70 -8.12
CA VAL A 108 6.42 11.21 -9.17
C VAL A 108 7.78 11.54 -8.57
N ALA A 109 8.85 11.11 -9.24
CA ALA A 109 10.22 11.28 -8.76
C ALA A 109 10.66 12.76 -8.74
N LYS A 110 10.22 13.52 -9.72
CA LYS A 110 10.57 14.95 -9.88
C LYS A 110 9.37 15.76 -10.38
N PRO A 111 9.14 16.98 -9.87
CA PRO A 111 9.82 17.58 -8.72
C PRO A 111 9.45 16.87 -7.40
N ARG A 112 10.33 16.95 -6.41
CA ARG A 112 10.02 16.46 -5.06
C ARG A 112 9.07 17.43 -4.39
N LEU A 113 7.85 16.97 -4.14
CA LEU A 113 6.81 17.75 -3.48
C LEU A 113 6.64 17.25 -2.03
N PRO A 114 6.20 18.12 -1.09
CA PRO A 114 5.96 17.70 0.29
C PRO A 114 4.75 16.78 0.37
N GLY A 115 4.72 15.95 1.41
CA GLY A 115 3.62 15.04 1.68
C GLY A 115 3.64 13.79 0.80
N SER A 116 2.92 12.79 1.22
CA SER A 116 2.75 11.54 0.46
C SER A 116 1.55 10.76 0.97
N ALA A 117 1.00 9.91 0.12
CA ALA A 117 -0.07 8.99 0.51
C ALA A 117 0.40 8.02 1.60
N GLY A 118 1.63 7.52 1.53
CA GLY A 118 2.18 6.61 2.53
C GLY A 118 2.22 7.22 3.93
N ARG A 119 2.61 8.49 4.05
CA ARG A 119 2.59 9.21 5.33
C ARG A 119 1.17 9.39 5.86
N ALA A 120 0.22 9.71 4.99
CA ALA A 120 -1.18 9.86 5.36
C ALA A 120 -1.79 8.52 5.82
N VAL A 121 -1.49 7.43 5.12
CA VAL A 121 -1.89 6.07 5.51
C VAL A 121 -1.30 5.71 6.87
N ALA A 122 0.00 5.93 7.08
CA ALA A 122 0.67 5.65 8.34
C ALA A 122 0.04 6.40 9.51
N LYS A 123 -0.26 7.68 9.32
CA LYS A 123 -0.93 8.51 10.34
C LYS A 123 -2.32 7.95 10.68
N ARG A 124 -3.07 7.51 9.68
CA ARG A 124 -4.39 6.93 9.89
C ARG A 124 -4.33 5.60 10.64
N LEU A 125 -3.39 4.73 10.28
CA LEU A 125 -3.18 3.45 10.97
C LEU A 125 -2.81 3.66 12.44
N ARG A 126 -1.95 4.62 12.75
CA ARG A 126 -1.63 4.98 14.14
C ARG A 126 -2.87 5.43 14.92
N ARG A 127 -3.73 6.24 14.30
CA ARG A 127 -4.99 6.68 14.92
C ARG A 127 -5.96 5.54 15.19
N LEU A 128 -5.89 4.47 14.40
CA LEU A 128 -6.65 3.24 14.62
C LEU A 128 -6.03 2.33 15.68
N GLY A 129 -4.90 2.73 16.26
CA GLY A 129 -4.20 1.94 17.29
C GLY A 129 -3.31 0.84 16.72
N VAL A 130 -3.08 0.83 15.40
CA VAL A 130 -2.23 -0.17 14.74
C VAL A 130 -0.78 0.31 14.70
N ARG A 131 0.12 -0.51 15.23
CA ARG A 131 1.56 -0.17 15.29
C ARG A 131 2.20 -0.28 13.90
N LEU A 132 3.00 0.71 13.51
CA LEU A 132 3.85 0.64 12.32
C LEU A 132 5.14 -0.13 12.63
N ALA A 133 5.45 -1.11 11.78
CA ALA A 133 6.67 -1.90 11.88
C ALA A 133 7.90 -1.10 11.41
N VAL A 134 7.73 -0.27 10.39
CA VAL A 134 8.78 0.55 9.76
C VAL A 134 8.19 1.89 9.31
N PRO A 135 9.04 2.90 9.03
CA PRO A 135 8.57 4.15 8.41
C PRO A 135 7.92 3.90 7.05
N PRO A 136 7.01 4.79 6.59
CA PRO A 136 6.45 4.71 5.25
C PRO A 136 7.52 4.73 4.16
N CYS A 137 7.31 3.97 3.09
CA CYS A 137 8.22 3.88 1.96
C CYS A 137 7.56 4.42 0.69
N SER A 138 8.27 5.27 -0.05
CA SER A 138 7.82 5.76 -1.35
C SER A 138 8.53 5.04 -2.48
N PHE A 139 7.77 4.69 -3.53
CA PHE A 139 8.28 4.14 -4.78
C PHE A 139 7.96 5.11 -5.92
N TYR A 140 8.86 5.27 -6.85
CA TYR A 140 8.81 6.39 -7.78
C TYR A 140 8.37 6.00 -9.18
N VAL A 141 7.57 6.89 -9.77
CA VAL A 141 7.17 6.86 -11.18
C VAL A 141 7.81 8.03 -11.91
N THR A 142 8.04 7.88 -13.22
CA THR A 142 8.66 8.93 -14.04
C THR A 142 7.68 10.05 -14.39
N GLY A 143 6.39 9.75 -14.42
CA GLY A 143 5.30 10.68 -14.67
C GLY A 143 4.01 10.18 -14.05
N THR A 144 2.95 10.95 -14.11
CA THR A 144 1.66 10.64 -13.44
C THR A 144 1.12 9.25 -13.79
N GLN A 145 1.23 8.83 -15.05
CA GLN A 145 0.77 7.51 -15.49
C GLN A 145 1.88 6.45 -15.55
N GLY A 146 3.06 6.78 -15.07
CA GLY A 146 4.21 5.89 -15.11
C GLY A 146 5.15 6.20 -16.28
N PRO A 147 6.02 5.27 -16.63
CA PRO A 147 6.25 3.99 -15.95
C PRO A 147 6.95 4.16 -14.59
N LEU A 148 7.07 3.05 -13.87
CA LEU A 148 7.93 2.99 -12.68
C LEU A 148 9.38 3.33 -13.06
N VAL A 149 10.07 4.05 -12.18
CA VAL A 149 11.51 4.27 -12.32
C VAL A 149 12.22 2.90 -12.36
N PRO A 150 13.23 2.69 -13.24
CA PRO A 150 13.97 1.43 -13.28
C PRO A 150 14.52 1.03 -11.91
N GLY A 151 14.36 -0.25 -11.55
CA GLY A 151 14.82 -0.80 -10.26
C GLY A 151 13.80 -0.74 -9.13
N GLU A 152 12.68 -0.04 -9.29
CA GLU A 152 11.69 0.12 -8.21
C GLU A 152 10.97 -1.18 -7.84
N LEU A 153 10.69 -2.07 -8.79
CA LEU A 153 10.09 -3.38 -8.50
C LEU A 153 11.01 -4.24 -7.63
N GLU A 154 12.30 -4.27 -7.93
CA GLU A 154 13.28 -4.99 -7.11
C GLU A 154 13.43 -4.35 -5.73
N ARG A 155 13.44 -3.03 -5.66
CA ARG A 155 13.48 -2.31 -4.38
C ARG A 155 12.24 -2.60 -3.53
N ALA A 156 11.08 -2.71 -4.16
CA ALA A 156 9.83 -3.08 -3.48
C ALA A 156 9.88 -4.52 -2.94
N ARG A 157 10.39 -5.46 -3.73
CA ARG A 157 10.59 -6.84 -3.30
C ARG A 157 11.55 -6.92 -2.10
N GLN A 158 12.66 -6.22 -2.17
CA GLN A 158 13.64 -6.14 -1.06
C GLN A 158 13.03 -5.51 0.20
N TRP A 159 12.20 -4.49 0.05
CA TRP A 159 11.48 -3.91 1.19
C TRP A 159 10.52 -4.92 1.82
N GLY A 160 9.81 -5.71 1.01
CA GLY A 160 8.97 -6.82 1.49
C GLY A 160 9.78 -7.88 2.24
N GLU A 161 10.95 -8.26 1.74
CA GLU A 161 11.86 -9.18 2.43
C GLU A 161 12.33 -8.63 3.78
N SER A 162 12.67 -7.35 3.83
CA SER A 162 13.10 -6.68 5.06
C SER A 162 11.97 -6.62 6.09
N LEU A 163 10.74 -6.36 5.65
CA LEU A 163 9.56 -6.43 6.50
C LEU A 163 9.38 -7.83 7.08
N ALA A 164 9.43 -8.86 6.23
CA ALA A 164 9.28 -10.24 6.66
C ALA A 164 10.38 -10.64 7.67
N ALA A 165 11.61 -10.15 7.45
CA ALA A 165 12.75 -10.43 8.35
C ALA A 165 12.60 -9.80 9.74
N SER A 166 11.76 -8.78 9.89
CA SER A 166 11.50 -8.14 11.18
C SER A 166 10.57 -8.97 12.09
N PHE A 167 9.96 -10.02 11.56
CA PHE A 167 9.10 -10.93 12.31
C PHE A 167 9.87 -12.21 12.68
N PRO A 168 9.62 -12.78 13.87
CA PRO A 168 10.27 -14.04 14.26
C PRO A 168 9.88 -15.17 13.30
N VAL A 169 10.83 -16.03 12.99
CA VAL A 169 10.55 -17.28 12.26
C VAL A 169 9.66 -18.14 13.15
N PRO A 170 8.54 -18.69 12.65
CA PRO A 170 7.75 -19.62 13.43
C PRO A 170 8.64 -20.78 13.89
N ALA A 171 8.57 -21.13 15.17
CA ALA A 171 9.23 -22.33 15.69
C ALA A 171 8.70 -23.56 14.92
N SER A 172 9.62 -24.39 14.41
CA SER A 172 9.30 -25.62 13.69
C SER A 172 8.63 -26.63 14.61
#